data_5bff1cd1f367aa71131dc6e716268b13
#
_entry.id   5bff1cd1f367aa71131dc6e716268b13
#
_cell.length_a   1.000
_cell.length_b   1.000
_cell.length_c   1.000
_cell.angle_alpha   90.00
_cell.angle_beta   90.00
_cell.angle_gamma   90.00
#
_symmetry.space_group_name_H-M   'P 1'
#
loop_
_entity.id
_entity.type
_entity.pdbx_description
1 polymer ?
#
loop_
_entity_poly.entity_id
_entity_poly.type
_entity_poly.pdbx_seq_one_letter_code
_entity_poly.pdbx_strand_id
1 'polypeptide(L)'
;CEFVDSYQDLLDIETIDDRIKSTNNIKKILDEIQFDYQTRGINLVCIKNKWSFRTAEDLSKLMSLQKSTQKKLSRATVETLSIIVYHQPVTRSEIEEIRGVAFASNTLEILLELDWVRPAGRKNVPGKPIQYVTTENFLNHFNIQKLSDLPTVEELSSAGLIDNSSIDSSIFGTGKFFKE
;
A
#
# COMPACT_ATOMS: atom_id res chain seq x y z
N CYS A 1 40.40 -3.37 14.18
CA CYS A 1 40.63 -4.04 12.88
C CYS A 1 40.43 -5.56 12.96
N GLU A 2 40.61 -6.20 14.11
CA GLU A 2 40.43 -7.68 14.26
C GLU A 2 38.96 -8.17 14.22
N PHE A 3 37.99 -7.27 14.37
CA PHE A 3 36.56 -7.67 14.35
C PHE A 3 35.95 -7.79 12.97
N VAL A 4 36.56 -7.20 11.94
CA VAL A 4 36.07 -7.23 10.56
C VAL A 4 36.53 -8.48 9.84
N ASP A 5 37.73 -8.97 10.15
CA ASP A 5 38.30 -10.17 9.50
C ASP A 5 37.60 -11.46 9.95
N SER A 6 37.06 -11.50 11.18
CA SER A 6 36.31 -12.64 11.71
C SER A 6 34.93 -12.83 11.07
N TYR A 7 34.35 -11.80 10.45
CA TYR A 7 33.07 -11.90 9.73
C TYR A 7 33.24 -12.36 8.28
N GLN A 8 34.44 -12.14 7.72
CA GLN A 8 34.74 -12.58 6.35
C GLN A 8 35.03 -14.08 6.27
N ASP A 9 35.58 -14.67 7.33
CA ASP A 9 35.82 -16.12 7.41
C ASP A 9 34.54 -16.95 7.67
N LEU A 10 33.45 -16.32 8.14
CA LEU A 10 32.14 -16.98 8.37
C LEU A 10 31.21 -16.94 7.15
N LEU A 11 31.51 -16.11 6.18
CA LEU A 11 30.78 -16.01 4.93
C LEU A 11 31.74 -16.39 3.80
N ASP A 12 31.77 -17.67 3.46
CA ASP A 12 32.30 -18.11 2.18
C ASP A 12 31.48 -17.42 1.08
N ILE A 13 31.94 -16.20 0.71
CA ILE A 13 31.24 -15.32 -0.23
C ILE A 13 31.06 -16.00 -1.58
N GLU A 14 31.98 -16.89 -1.98
CA GLU A 14 31.85 -17.71 -3.20
C GLU A 14 30.68 -18.72 -3.09
N THR A 15 30.47 -19.35 -1.92
CA THR A 15 29.37 -20.30 -1.70
C THR A 15 28.01 -19.59 -1.62
N ILE A 16 27.98 -18.35 -1.15
CA ILE A 16 26.78 -17.51 -1.13
C ILE A 16 26.46 -17.02 -2.54
N ASP A 17 27.48 -16.58 -3.29
CA ASP A 17 27.30 -16.05 -4.65
C ASP A 17 26.81 -17.12 -5.63
N ASP A 18 27.25 -18.38 -5.50
CA ASP A 18 26.76 -19.51 -6.28
C ASP A 18 25.33 -19.96 -5.87
N ARG A 19 24.94 -19.77 -4.61
CA ARG A 19 23.55 -19.98 -4.15
C ARG A 19 22.63 -18.84 -4.56
N ILE A 20 23.10 -17.61 -4.60
CA ILE A 20 22.35 -16.42 -5.02
C ILE A 20 22.13 -16.38 -6.53
N LYS A 21 23.05 -16.92 -7.33
CA LYS A 21 22.96 -16.94 -8.80
C LYS A 21 21.76 -17.75 -9.35
N SER A 22 21.14 -18.60 -8.55
CA SER A 22 19.94 -19.31 -8.95
C SER A 22 18.68 -18.71 -8.29
N THR A 23 17.96 -17.88 -9.03
CA THR A 23 16.67 -17.31 -8.64
C THR A 23 15.69 -18.38 -8.12
N ASN A 24 15.83 -19.63 -8.62
CA ASN A 24 15.04 -20.77 -8.19
C ASN A 24 15.39 -21.24 -6.78
N ASN A 25 16.64 -21.10 -6.33
CA ASN A 25 17.04 -21.47 -4.98
C ASN A 25 16.52 -20.47 -3.95
N ILE A 26 16.53 -19.19 -4.27
CA ILE A 26 15.99 -18.15 -3.38
C ILE A 26 14.48 -18.35 -3.17
N LYS A 27 13.73 -18.63 -4.23
CA LYS A 27 12.29 -18.91 -4.12
C LYS A 27 12.03 -20.12 -3.23
N LYS A 28 12.74 -21.23 -3.42
CA LYS A 28 12.60 -22.41 -2.56
C LYS A 28 12.85 -22.11 -1.08
N ILE A 29 13.90 -21.35 -0.77
CA ILE A 29 14.22 -20.97 0.60
C ILE A 29 13.10 -20.09 1.18
N LEU A 30 12.56 -19.15 0.42
CA LEU A 30 11.47 -18.29 0.86
C LEU A 30 10.18 -19.09 1.07
N ASP A 31 9.89 -20.07 0.21
CA ASP A 31 8.74 -20.97 0.36
C ASP A 31 8.89 -21.86 1.60
N GLU A 32 10.09 -22.37 1.88
CA GLU A 32 10.40 -23.14 3.10
C GLU A 32 10.21 -22.27 4.35
N ILE A 33 10.74 -21.04 4.37
CA ILE A 33 10.56 -20.10 5.47
C ILE A 33 9.07 -19.77 5.63
N GLN A 34 8.34 -19.53 4.55
CA GLN A 34 6.92 -19.23 4.60
C GLN A 34 6.15 -20.42 5.23
N PHE A 35 6.48 -21.64 4.86
CA PHE A 35 5.88 -22.85 5.42
C PHE A 35 6.20 -23.00 6.92
N ASP A 36 7.46 -22.82 7.32
CA ASP A 36 7.90 -22.95 8.71
C ASP A 36 7.27 -21.92 9.64
N TYR A 37 6.91 -20.75 9.10
CA TYR A 37 6.32 -19.65 9.87
C TYR A 37 4.80 -19.60 9.75
N GLN A 38 4.16 -20.47 8.97
CA GLN A 38 2.71 -20.42 8.74
C GLN A 38 1.87 -20.62 10.01
N THR A 39 2.36 -21.41 10.95
CA THR A 39 1.70 -21.72 12.23
C THR A 39 2.23 -20.91 13.41
N ARG A 40 3.13 -19.96 13.16
CA ARG A 40 3.75 -19.13 14.20
C ARG A 40 3.03 -17.79 14.34
N GLY A 41 3.34 -17.07 15.42
CA GLY A 41 2.77 -15.75 15.68
C GLY A 41 3.19 -14.66 14.69
N ILE A 42 4.13 -14.95 13.80
CA ILE A 42 4.54 -14.11 12.67
C ILE A 42 4.54 -14.95 11.40
N ASN A 43 4.06 -14.38 10.30
CA ASN A 43 4.01 -15.04 9.00
C ASN A 43 4.82 -14.26 7.97
N LEU A 44 5.49 -14.97 7.07
CA LEU A 44 6.19 -14.36 5.94
C LEU A 44 5.19 -14.10 4.81
N VAL A 45 5.06 -12.84 4.39
CA VAL A 45 4.13 -12.41 3.35
C VAL A 45 4.90 -11.72 2.23
N CYS A 46 4.54 -12.02 0.99
CA CYS A 46 5.08 -11.36 -0.20
C CYS A 46 4.04 -10.43 -0.81
N ILE A 47 4.37 -9.14 -0.93
CA ILE A 47 3.55 -8.14 -1.60
C ILE A 47 4.41 -7.46 -2.66
N LYS A 48 3.99 -7.50 -3.92
CA LYS A 48 4.75 -6.93 -5.05
C LYS A 48 6.24 -7.28 -5.03
N ASN A 49 6.55 -8.57 -4.86
CA ASN A 49 7.92 -9.09 -4.77
C ASN A 49 8.74 -8.58 -3.57
N LYS A 50 8.12 -7.91 -2.61
CA LYS A 50 8.73 -7.54 -1.33
C LYS A 50 8.27 -8.51 -0.25
N TRP A 51 9.22 -9.17 0.36
CA TRP A 51 8.98 -10.11 1.45
C TRP A 51 9.07 -9.39 2.79
N SER A 52 8.12 -9.64 3.66
CA SER A 52 8.09 -9.08 5.01
C SER A 52 7.45 -10.02 6.01
N PHE A 53 7.97 -10.03 7.23
CA PHE A 53 7.29 -10.70 8.34
C PHE A 53 6.17 -9.81 8.87
N ARG A 54 5.01 -10.41 9.09
CA ARG A 54 3.84 -9.75 9.67
C ARG A 54 3.30 -10.57 10.84
N THR A 55 2.69 -9.89 11.79
CA THR A 55 1.96 -10.56 12.87
C THR A 55 0.85 -11.43 12.29
N ALA A 56 0.71 -12.65 12.78
CA ALA A 56 -0.37 -13.54 12.40
C ALA A 56 -1.73 -12.90 12.69
N GLU A 57 -2.72 -13.17 11.86
CA GLU A 57 -4.01 -12.48 11.88
C GLU A 57 -4.77 -12.71 13.20
N ASP A 58 -4.68 -13.90 13.77
CA ASP A 58 -5.25 -14.28 15.06
C ASP A 58 -4.69 -13.45 16.23
N LEU A 59 -3.41 -13.09 16.18
CA LEU A 59 -2.75 -12.26 17.19
C LEU A 59 -2.94 -10.76 16.98
N SER A 60 -3.44 -10.32 15.84
CA SER A 60 -3.57 -8.90 15.51
C SER A 60 -4.45 -8.15 16.52
N LYS A 61 -5.51 -8.78 17.02
CA LYS A 61 -6.42 -8.22 18.03
C LYS A 61 -5.71 -8.03 19.38
N LEU A 62 -4.92 -9.02 19.82
CA LEU A 62 -4.19 -8.95 21.09
C LEU A 62 -3.08 -7.88 21.02
N MET A 63 -2.35 -7.80 19.91
CA MET A 63 -1.31 -6.80 19.71
C MET A 63 -1.86 -5.39 19.55
N SER A 64 -3.10 -5.23 19.08
CA SER A 64 -3.74 -3.92 18.94
C SER A 64 -4.06 -3.25 20.28
N LEU A 65 -4.20 -4.00 21.37
CA LEU A 65 -4.41 -3.48 22.72
C LEU A 65 -3.21 -2.68 23.27
N GLN A 66 -2.01 -2.92 22.74
CA GLN A 66 -0.78 -2.23 23.14
C GLN A 66 -0.39 -1.06 22.24
N LYS A 67 -1.24 -0.68 21.28
CA LYS A 67 -0.94 0.44 20.40
C LYS A 67 -0.83 1.74 21.20
N SER A 68 0.40 2.20 21.34
CA SER A 68 0.70 3.61 21.61
C SER A 68 -0.08 4.47 20.59
N THR A 69 -0.59 5.58 21.06
CA THR A 69 -1.38 6.59 20.34
C THR A 69 -0.74 7.02 19.00
N GLN A 70 -0.84 6.20 17.97
CA GLN A 70 -0.61 6.68 16.62
C GLN A 70 -1.70 7.72 16.33
N LYS A 71 -1.31 8.93 15.97
CA LYS A 71 -2.24 9.99 15.57
C LYS A 71 -3.15 9.41 14.46
N LYS A 72 -4.42 9.25 14.77
CA LYS A 72 -5.41 8.81 13.77
C LYS A 72 -5.44 9.86 12.65
N LEU A 73 -5.43 9.41 11.41
CA LEU A 73 -5.66 10.28 10.28
C LEU A 73 -6.99 11.01 10.43
N SER A 74 -7.06 12.25 10.03
CA SER A 74 -8.32 12.97 10.00
C SER A 74 -9.27 12.34 8.98
N ARG A 75 -10.57 12.49 9.20
CA ARG A 75 -11.59 12.04 8.24
C ARG A 75 -11.32 12.60 6.84
N ALA A 76 -10.98 13.88 6.74
CA ALA A 76 -10.64 14.53 5.47
C ALA A 76 -9.44 13.87 4.78
N THR A 77 -8.43 13.44 5.54
CA THR A 77 -7.25 12.75 4.98
C THR A 77 -7.62 11.36 4.44
N VAL A 78 -8.49 10.64 5.16
CA VAL A 78 -8.95 9.31 4.71
C VAL A 78 -9.82 9.43 3.46
N GLU A 79 -10.76 10.38 3.41
CA GLU A 79 -11.57 10.67 2.23
C GLU A 79 -10.72 11.02 1.01
N THR A 80 -9.73 11.90 1.19
CA THR A 80 -8.80 12.28 0.12
C THR A 80 -7.99 11.07 -0.38
N LEU A 81 -7.50 10.24 0.52
CA LEU A 81 -6.79 9.01 0.16
C LEU A 81 -7.69 8.07 -0.65
N SER A 82 -8.93 7.86 -0.22
CA SER A 82 -9.89 7.02 -0.93
C SER A 82 -10.14 7.51 -2.36
N ILE A 83 -10.34 8.81 -2.53
CA ILE A 83 -10.50 9.40 -3.87
C ILE A 83 -9.25 9.14 -4.74
N ILE A 84 -8.06 9.36 -4.21
CA ILE A 84 -6.83 9.09 -4.96
C ILE A 84 -6.76 7.63 -5.35
N VAL A 85 -7.04 6.71 -4.45
CA VAL A 85 -7.00 5.25 -4.68
C VAL A 85 -7.91 4.84 -5.82
N TYR A 86 -9.14 5.36 -5.84
CA TYR A 86 -10.15 4.96 -6.83
C TYR A 86 -10.13 5.78 -8.14
N HIS A 87 -9.52 6.98 -8.16
CA HIS A 87 -9.56 7.89 -9.32
C HIS A 87 -8.19 8.24 -9.90
N GLN A 88 -7.12 7.62 -9.44
CA GLN A 88 -5.78 7.91 -9.93
C GLN A 88 -5.58 7.59 -11.41
N PRO A 89 -4.80 8.39 -12.16
CA PRO A 89 -4.09 9.58 -11.71
C PRO A 89 -5.02 10.81 -11.61
N VAL A 90 -5.05 11.46 -10.45
CA VAL A 90 -5.99 12.53 -10.11
C VAL A 90 -5.28 13.81 -9.67
N THR A 91 -5.81 14.97 -10.01
CA THR A 91 -5.28 16.28 -9.63
C THR A 91 -5.95 16.79 -8.34
N ARG A 92 -5.34 17.77 -7.69
CA ARG A 92 -5.93 18.41 -6.51
C ARG A 92 -7.33 18.95 -6.77
N SER A 93 -7.53 19.64 -7.88
CA SER A 93 -8.83 20.23 -8.24
C SER A 93 -9.91 19.18 -8.43
N GLU A 94 -9.57 18.06 -9.04
CA GLU A 94 -10.51 16.93 -9.21
C GLU A 94 -10.85 16.28 -7.87
N ILE A 95 -9.90 16.18 -6.93
CA ILE A 95 -10.19 15.68 -5.59
C ILE A 95 -11.16 16.62 -4.86
N GLU A 96 -10.96 17.95 -4.97
CA GLU A 96 -11.84 18.96 -4.37
C GLU A 96 -13.23 18.93 -4.99
N GLU A 97 -13.32 18.72 -6.32
CA GLU A 97 -14.57 18.58 -7.05
C GLU A 97 -15.37 17.35 -6.59
N ILE A 98 -14.70 16.19 -6.49
CA ILE A 98 -15.34 14.94 -6.01
C ILE A 98 -15.80 15.09 -4.56
N ARG A 99 -15.01 15.74 -3.70
CA ARG A 99 -15.40 15.97 -2.30
C ARG A 99 -16.48 17.04 -2.12
N GLY A 100 -16.67 17.90 -3.09
CA GLY A 100 -17.55 19.07 -2.99
C GLY A 100 -17.04 20.18 -2.06
N VAL A 101 -15.84 20.02 -1.48
CA VAL A 101 -15.23 21.00 -0.57
C VAL A 101 -13.72 21.07 -0.80
N ALA A 102 -13.17 22.28 -0.69
CA ALA A 102 -11.72 22.46 -0.68
C ALA A 102 -11.11 21.77 0.54
N PHE A 103 -9.93 21.18 0.38
CA PHE A 103 -9.24 20.56 1.52
C PHE A 103 -8.03 21.39 1.97
N ALA A 104 -7.72 21.27 3.26
CA ALA A 104 -6.58 21.97 3.85
C ALA A 104 -5.27 21.51 3.23
N SER A 105 -4.31 22.42 3.08
CA SER A 105 -3.01 22.13 2.43
C SER A 105 -2.30 20.93 3.05
N ASN A 106 -2.36 20.77 4.37
CA ASN A 106 -1.72 19.68 5.10
C ASN A 106 -2.32 18.30 4.85
N THR A 107 -3.54 18.20 4.28
CA THR A 107 -4.19 16.88 4.04
C THR A 107 -3.39 16.04 3.06
N LEU A 108 -2.96 16.64 1.96
CA LEU A 108 -2.16 15.96 0.94
C LEU A 108 -0.70 15.76 1.41
N GLU A 109 -0.16 16.75 2.15
CA GLU A 109 1.18 16.69 2.72
C GLU A 109 1.35 15.47 3.64
N ILE A 110 0.38 15.21 4.52
CA ILE A 110 0.39 14.02 5.38
C ILE A 110 0.48 12.73 4.56
N LEU A 111 -0.26 12.63 3.45
CA LEU A 111 -0.24 11.44 2.58
C LEU A 111 1.09 11.28 1.83
N LEU A 112 1.73 12.39 1.47
CA LEU A 112 3.07 12.42 0.87
C LEU A 112 4.15 12.05 1.91
N GLU A 113 4.07 12.57 3.14
CA GLU A 113 4.98 12.24 4.24
C GLU A 113 4.91 10.77 4.65
N LEU A 114 3.70 10.17 4.62
CA LEU A 114 3.51 8.73 4.84
C LEU A 114 4.02 7.88 3.67
N ASP A 115 4.42 8.51 2.58
CA ASP A 115 4.79 7.86 1.33
C ASP A 115 3.70 6.90 0.81
N TRP A 116 2.42 7.24 1.02
CA TRP A 116 1.29 6.49 0.46
C TRP A 116 0.85 7.03 -0.89
N VAL A 117 1.14 8.29 -1.13
CA VAL A 117 0.83 9.02 -2.36
C VAL A 117 2.10 9.67 -2.90
N ARG A 118 2.22 9.77 -4.21
CA ARG A 118 3.31 10.47 -4.88
C ARG A 118 2.81 11.25 -6.10
N PRO A 119 3.51 12.31 -6.53
CA PRO A 119 3.25 12.95 -7.80
C PRO A 119 3.61 12.01 -8.97
N ALA A 120 2.76 11.99 -10.01
CA ALA A 120 2.91 11.13 -11.19
C ALA A 120 2.86 11.93 -12.51
N GLY A 121 3.45 13.12 -12.50
CA GLY A 121 3.49 13.99 -13.66
C GLY A 121 2.44 15.10 -13.61
N ARG A 122 2.12 15.68 -14.77
CA ARG A 122 1.20 16.80 -14.92
C ARG A 122 0.13 16.47 -15.95
N LYS A 123 -1.11 16.85 -15.67
CA LYS A 123 -2.21 16.70 -16.62
C LYS A 123 -2.02 17.67 -17.80
N ASN A 124 -2.31 17.20 -19.02
CA ASN A 124 -2.14 18.01 -20.23
C ASN A 124 -3.39 18.89 -20.48
N VAL A 125 -3.60 19.83 -19.55
CA VAL A 125 -4.67 20.83 -19.60
C VAL A 125 -4.09 22.22 -19.23
N PRO A 126 -4.75 23.34 -19.52
CA PRO A 126 -4.30 24.66 -19.09
C PRO A 126 -3.95 24.67 -17.59
N GLY A 127 -2.82 25.28 -17.22
CA GLY A 127 -2.29 25.25 -15.85
C GLY A 127 -1.45 24.03 -15.49
N LYS A 128 -1.47 22.94 -16.31
CA LYS A 128 -0.68 21.71 -16.14
C LYS A 128 -0.60 21.24 -14.68
N PRO A 129 -1.75 20.99 -14.02
CA PRO A 129 -1.78 20.62 -12.60
C PRO A 129 -1.10 19.28 -12.38
N ILE A 130 -0.48 19.12 -11.21
CA ILE A 130 0.18 17.88 -10.77
C ILE A 130 -0.88 16.80 -10.56
N GLN A 131 -0.62 15.60 -11.04
CA GLN A 131 -1.40 14.40 -10.80
C GLN A 131 -0.77 13.56 -9.70
N TYR A 132 -1.60 12.89 -8.92
CA TYR A 132 -1.22 12.05 -7.79
C TYR A 132 -1.66 10.62 -8.00
N VAL A 133 -0.81 9.69 -7.55
CA VAL A 133 -1.07 8.25 -7.56
C VAL A 133 -0.61 7.63 -6.25
N THR A 134 -1.11 6.44 -5.95
CA THR A 134 -0.63 5.64 -4.81
C THR A 134 0.75 5.06 -5.06
N THR A 135 1.43 4.71 -3.99
CA THR A 135 2.76 4.09 -4.00
C THR A 135 2.69 2.60 -3.67
N GLU A 136 3.82 1.91 -3.79
CA GLU A 136 3.94 0.54 -3.29
C GLU A 136 3.85 0.47 -1.77
N ASN A 137 4.28 1.53 -1.06
CA ASN A 137 4.18 1.59 0.40
C ASN A 137 2.73 1.63 0.87
N PHE A 138 1.82 2.27 0.10
CA PHE A 138 0.39 2.17 0.33
C PHE A 138 -0.07 0.71 0.25
N LEU A 139 0.25 0.00 -0.81
CA LEU A 139 -0.14 -1.41 -0.99
C LEU A 139 0.42 -2.30 0.12
N ASN A 140 1.69 -2.11 0.46
CA ASN A 140 2.34 -2.83 1.55
C ASN A 140 1.68 -2.54 2.91
N HIS A 141 1.32 -1.28 3.19
CA HIS A 141 0.69 -0.91 4.44
C HIS A 141 -0.68 -1.57 4.63
N PHE A 142 -1.49 -1.57 3.58
CA PHE A 142 -2.83 -2.15 3.59
C PHE A 142 -2.87 -3.65 3.25
N ASN A 143 -1.72 -4.28 3.03
CA ASN A 143 -1.61 -5.70 2.67
C ASN A 143 -2.36 -6.07 1.39
N ILE A 144 -2.29 -5.23 0.37
CA ILE A 144 -2.98 -5.36 -0.91
C ILE A 144 -1.94 -5.67 -1.99
N GLN A 145 -2.17 -6.69 -2.81
CA GLN A 145 -1.28 -7.06 -3.91
C GLN A 145 -1.42 -6.09 -5.09
N LYS A 146 -2.66 -5.76 -5.44
CA LYS A 146 -3.02 -4.89 -6.57
C LYS A 146 -4.17 -3.98 -6.16
N LEU A 147 -4.29 -2.83 -6.79
CA LEU A 147 -5.43 -1.94 -6.58
C LEU A 147 -6.76 -2.59 -7.02
N SER A 148 -6.71 -3.52 -7.98
CA SER A 148 -7.88 -4.31 -8.40
C SER A 148 -8.41 -5.27 -7.33
N ASP A 149 -7.65 -5.50 -6.27
CA ASP A 149 -8.09 -6.33 -5.15
C ASP A 149 -8.95 -5.54 -4.14
N LEU A 150 -9.08 -4.23 -4.36
CA LEU A 150 -9.98 -3.38 -3.59
C LEU A 150 -11.43 -3.64 -4.01
N PRO A 151 -12.37 -3.64 -3.06
CA PRO A 151 -13.78 -3.82 -3.36
C PRO A 151 -14.29 -2.69 -4.26
N THR A 152 -15.13 -3.02 -5.20
CA THR A 152 -15.84 -2.04 -6.05
C THR A 152 -16.88 -1.28 -5.23
N VAL A 153 -17.33 -0.13 -5.75
CA VAL A 153 -18.39 0.65 -5.10
C VAL A 153 -19.67 -0.17 -4.96
N GLU A 154 -19.96 -1.00 -5.96
CA GLU A 154 -21.13 -1.89 -5.96
C GLU A 154 -21.03 -2.96 -4.88
N GLU A 155 -19.85 -3.54 -4.67
CA GLU A 155 -19.59 -4.50 -3.59
C GLU A 155 -19.70 -3.84 -2.21
N LEU A 156 -19.15 -2.64 -2.04
CA LEU A 156 -19.25 -1.87 -0.80
C LEU A 156 -20.71 -1.50 -0.48
N SER A 157 -21.50 -1.14 -1.50
CA SER A 157 -22.91 -0.86 -1.37
C SER A 157 -23.70 -2.11 -1.00
N SER A 158 -23.44 -3.23 -1.67
CA SER A 158 -24.08 -4.52 -1.38
C SER A 158 -23.78 -5.02 0.04
N ALA A 159 -22.61 -4.69 0.55
CA ALA A 159 -22.20 -4.98 1.94
C ALA A 159 -22.81 -4.00 2.96
N GLY A 160 -23.60 -3.00 2.52
CA GLY A 160 -24.21 -1.98 3.40
C GLY A 160 -23.19 -1.02 4.03
N LEU A 161 -21.99 -0.93 3.46
CA LEU A 161 -20.93 -0.04 3.95
C LEU A 161 -21.05 1.37 3.39
N ILE A 162 -21.79 1.53 2.31
CA ILE A 162 -22.05 2.80 1.62
C ILE A 162 -23.53 2.89 1.25
N ASP A 163 -24.19 3.99 1.60
CA ASP A 163 -25.57 4.26 1.18
C ASP A 163 -25.60 4.72 -0.27
N ASN A 164 -26.28 3.98 -1.12
CA ASN A 164 -26.48 4.31 -2.54
C ASN A 164 -27.17 5.66 -2.79
N SER A 165 -27.88 6.18 -1.77
CA SER A 165 -28.59 7.46 -1.87
C SER A 165 -27.68 8.69 -1.88
N SER A 166 -26.43 8.54 -1.46
CA SER A 166 -25.42 9.61 -1.37
C SER A 166 -24.33 9.54 -2.44
N ILE A 167 -24.34 8.48 -3.26
CA ILE A 167 -23.33 8.30 -4.30
C ILE A 167 -23.92 8.74 -5.63
N ASP A 168 -23.50 9.91 -6.07
CA ASP A 168 -23.69 10.30 -7.47
C ASP A 168 -22.85 9.34 -8.33
N SER A 169 -23.50 8.44 -9.08
CA SER A 169 -22.85 7.47 -9.95
C SER A 169 -21.96 8.10 -11.01
N SER A 170 -22.09 9.42 -11.23
CA SER A 170 -21.21 10.20 -12.09
C SER A 170 -19.81 10.41 -11.45
N ILE A 171 -19.71 10.37 -10.13
CA ILE A 171 -18.46 10.59 -9.39
C ILE A 171 -17.58 9.33 -9.41
N PHE A 172 -18.20 8.17 -9.34
CA PHE A 172 -17.53 6.88 -9.47
C PHE A 172 -17.72 6.36 -10.90
N GLY A 173 -17.05 7.01 -11.86
CA GLY A 173 -17.19 6.69 -13.28
C GLY A 173 -17.13 5.20 -13.58
N THR A 174 -17.99 4.76 -14.48
CA THR A 174 -18.07 3.40 -14.98
C THR A 174 -16.69 2.86 -15.38
N GLY A 175 -16.13 1.99 -14.55
CA GLY A 175 -15.22 0.91 -14.93
C GLY A 175 -13.99 1.16 -15.79
N LYS A 176 -13.43 2.36 -15.83
CA LYS A 176 -12.17 2.64 -16.57
C LYS A 176 -10.90 2.47 -15.72
N PHE A 177 -11.02 1.87 -14.55
CA PHE A 177 -9.97 1.89 -13.55
C PHE A 177 -8.82 0.93 -13.79
N PHE A 178 -9.00 -0.07 -14.65
CA PHE A 178 -7.99 -1.09 -14.90
C PHE A 178 -7.93 -1.45 -16.39
N LYS A 179 -7.50 -0.53 -17.23
CA LYS A 179 -6.92 -0.92 -18.51
C LYS A 179 -5.44 -1.17 -18.28
N GLU A 180 -5.05 -2.42 -18.51
CA GLU A 180 -3.70 -2.91 -18.62
C GLU A 180 -2.83 -2.05 -19.54
#